data_d27405975b78f7f418803372e790c2e7
#
_entry.id   d27405975b78f7f418803372e790c2e7
#
_cell.length_a   1.000
_cell.length_b   1.000
_cell.length_c   1.000
_cell.angle_alpha   90.00
_cell.angle_beta   90.00
_cell.angle_gamma   90.00
#
_symmetry.space_group_name_H-M   'P 1'
#
loop_
_entity.id
_entity.type
_entity.pdbx_description
1 polymer ?
#
loop_
_entity_poly.entity_id
_entity_poly.type
_entity_poly.pdbx_seq_one_letter_code
_entity_poly.pdbx_strand_id
1 'polypeptide(L)'
;MKWMSAVFVKSIAMSLVLSLSLIIAEPDPSVDPPYAKWGLIAVKEAQKKYNSEITDYLHVGRINLSPTEAEETFKLLLSRQGMPAAVLATVRFNTVTERLISIKFRDTQP
;
A
#
# COMPACT_ATOMS: atom_id res chain seq x y z
N MET A 1 -17.22 -13.28 53.59
CA MET A 1 -17.84 -13.65 52.35
C MET A 1 -17.78 -12.58 51.32
N LYS A 2 -18.13 -11.39 51.66
CA LYS A 2 -18.18 -10.31 50.69
C LYS A 2 -16.83 -9.91 50.16
N TRP A 3 -15.82 -10.00 50.97
CA TRP A 3 -14.49 -9.65 50.55
C TRP A 3 -13.93 -10.58 49.51
N MET A 4 -14.45 -11.75 49.40
CA MET A 4 -13.97 -12.68 48.39
C MET A 4 -14.24 -12.19 47.00
N SER A 5 -15.36 -11.56 46.79
CA SER A 5 -15.69 -11.01 45.48
C SER A 5 -14.73 -9.92 45.07
N ALA A 6 -14.29 -9.11 45.98
CA ALA A 6 -13.35 -8.05 45.65
C ALA A 6 -12.03 -8.57 45.16
N VAL A 7 -11.61 -9.71 45.67
CA VAL A 7 -10.34 -10.30 45.21
C VAL A 7 -10.41 -10.75 43.75
N PHE A 8 -11.51 -11.33 43.37
CA PHE A 8 -11.68 -11.75 41.98
C PHE A 8 -11.61 -10.59 41.02
N VAL A 9 -12.23 -9.50 41.34
CA VAL A 9 -12.23 -8.33 40.48
C VAL A 9 -10.81 -7.84 40.19
N LYS A 10 -9.98 -7.86 41.17
CA LYS A 10 -8.60 -7.43 41.02
C LYS A 10 -7.84 -8.31 40.05
N SER A 11 -8.03 -9.60 40.17
CA SER A 11 -7.34 -10.54 39.27
C SER A 11 -7.73 -10.34 37.81
N ILE A 12 -8.99 -10.12 37.56
CA ILE A 12 -9.47 -9.91 36.20
C ILE A 12 -8.86 -8.66 35.61
N ALA A 13 -8.76 -7.60 36.38
CA ALA A 13 -8.19 -6.36 35.88
C ALA A 13 -6.74 -6.54 35.43
N MET A 14 -5.98 -7.31 36.14
CA MET A 14 -4.60 -7.59 35.79
C MET A 14 -4.49 -8.30 34.46
N SER A 15 -5.35 -9.26 34.23
CA SER A 15 -5.34 -10.00 32.98
C SER A 15 -5.62 -9.12 31.79
N LEU A 16 -6.54 -8.20 31.92
CA LEU A 16 -6.87 -7.28 30.82
C LEU A 16 -5.71 -6.40 30.43
N VAL A 17 -4.96 -5.93 31.39
CA VAL A 17 -3.81 -5.07 31.10
C VAL A 17 -2.77 -5.83 30.29
N LEU A 18 -2.51 -7.07 30.62
CA LEU A 18 -1.56 -7.89 29.88
C LEU A 18 -2.02 -8.14 28.44
N SER A 19 -3.30 -8.35 28.24
CA SER A 19 -3.83 -8.58 26.92
C SER A 19 -3.63 -7.37 26.00
N LEU A 20 -3.84 -6.18 26.52
CA LEU A 20 -3.68 -4.96 25.73
C LEU A 20 -2.28 -4.78 25.21
N SER A 21 -1.28 -5.15 25.96
CA SER A 21 0.10 -4.96 25.54
C SER A 21 0.47 -5.81 24.33
N LEU A 22 -0.24 -6.89 24.06
CA LEU A 22 0.03 -7.74 22.92
C LEU A 22 -0.55 -7.19 21.60
N ILE A 23 -1.58 -6.38 21.69
CA ILE A 23 -2.26 -5.87 20.51
C ILE A 23 -1.40 -4.87 19.74
N ILE A 24 -0.51 -4.20 20.42
CA ILE A 24 0.33 -3.15 19.81
C ILE A 24 1.23 -3.69 18.70
N ALA A 25 1.57 -4.96 18.72
CA ALA A 25 2.51 -5.53 17.76
C ALA A 25 1.93 -5.75 16.36
N GLU A 26 0.62 -5.75 16.20
CA GLU A 26 0.01 -6.04 14.91
C GLU A 26 -0.27 -4.77 14.11
N PRO A 27 0.06 -4.76 12.80
CA PRO A 27 -0.28 -3.62 11.95
C PRO A 27 -1.78 -3.51 11.77
N ASP A 28 -2.25 -2.29 11.57
CA ASP A 28 -3.66 -2.01 11.29
C ASP A 28 -3.95 -2.36 9.82
N PRO A 29 -4.81 -3.35 9.54
CA PRO A 29 -5.09 -3.73 8.15
C PRO A 29 -5.87 -2.68 7.36
N SER A 30 -6.42 -1.66 8.03
CA SER A 30 -7.13 -0.59 7.34
C SER A 30 -6.21 0.49 6.79
N VAL A 31 -4.93 0.46 7.16
CA VAL A 31 -3.95 1.46 6.69
C VAL A 31 -3.35 1.00 5.38
N ASP A 32 -3.47 1.85 4.35
CA ASP A 32 -2.88 1.56 3.05
C ASP A 32 -1.35 1.60 3.11
N PRO A 33 -0.67 0.75 2.33
CA PRO A 33 0.79 0.84 2.22
C PRO A 33 1.22 2.20 1.65
N PRO A 34 2.44 2.65 1.98
CA PRO A 34 2.92 3.95 1.48
C PRO A 34 2.91 4.11 -0.04
N TYR A 35 3.05 3.00 -0.79
CA TYR A 35 3.06 3.06 -2.26
C TYR A 35 1.65 3.15 -2.87
N ALA A 36 0.58 2.91 -2.10
CA ALA A 36 -0.77 2.81 -2.66
C ALA A 36 -1.21 4.08 -3.39
N LYS A 37 -0.86 5.24 -2.88
CA LYS A 37 -1.14 6.52 -3.52
C LYS A 37 -0.59 6.57 -4.94
N TRP A 38 0.64 6.13 -5.12
CA TRP A 38 1.32 6.17 -6.41
C TRP A 38 0.78 5.11 -7.36
N GLY A 39 0.35 3.97 -6.81
CA GLY A 39 -0.33 2.94 -7.60
C GLY A 39 -1.63 3.43 -8.20
N LEU A 40 -2.44 4.16 -7.43
CA LEU A 40 -3.68 4.73 -7.94
C LEU A 40 -3.43 5.76 -9.05
N ILE A 41 -2.41 6.58 -8.89
CA ILE A 41 -2.02 7.56 -9.91
C ILE A 41 -1.57 6.85 -11.18
N ALA A 42 -0.75 5.80 -11.04
CA ALA A 42 -0.29 5.02 -12.18
C ALA A 42 -1.45 4.38 -12.95
N VAL A 43 -2.42 3.81 -12.23
CA VAL A 43 -3.60 3.21 -12.84
C VAL A 43 -4.40 4.24 -13.62
N LYS A 44 -4.67 5.40 -13.03
CA LYS A 44 -5.44 6.45 -13.70
C LYS A 44 -4.75 6.95 -14.97
N GLU A 45 -3.46 7.17 -14.91
CA GLU A 45 -2.71 7.65 -16.06
C GLU A 45 -2.62 6.58 -17.14
N ALA A 46 -2.47 5.32 -16.77
CA ALA A 46 -2.47 4.22 -17.74
C ALA A 46 -3.83 4.09 -18.44
N GLN A 47 -4.92 4.22 -17.72
CA GLN A 47 -6.26 4.17 -18.30
C GLN A 47 -6.43 5.23 -19.38
N LYS A 48 -5.93 6.43 -19.12
CA LYS A 48 -5.99 7.51 -20.12
C LYS A 48 -5.10 7.23 -21.32
N LYS A 49 -3.87 6.80 -21.06
CA LYS A 49 -2.88 6.60 -22.13
C LYS A 49 -3.28 5.47 -23.07
N TYR A 50 -3.76 4.37 -22.53
CA TYR A 50 -4.07 3.18 -23.33
C TYR A 50 -5.55 3.05 -23.67
N ASN A 51 -6.38 3.93 -23.14
CA ASN A 51 -7.83 3.88 -23.32
C ASN A 51 -8.37 2.48 -23.01
N SER A 52 -7.92 1.91 -21.90
CA SER A 52 -8.24 0.56 -21.49
C SER A 52 -8.42 0.49 -19.99
N GLU A 53 -9.23 -0.46 -19.56
CA GLU A 53 -9.38 -0.74 -18.15
C GLU A 53 -8.14 -1.48 -17.62
N ILE A 54 -7.67 -1.10 -16.46
CA ILE A 54 -6.58 -1.79 -15.78
C ILE A 54 -7.22 -2.81 -14.85
N THR A 55 -6.97 -4.09 -15.12
CA THR A 55 -7.62 -5.18 -14.40
C THR A 55 -6.93 -5.55 -13.10
N ASP A 56 -5.65 -5.23 -12.98
CA ASP A 56 -4.89 -5.51 -11.77
C ASP A 56 -3.60 -4.70 -11.77
N TYR A 57 -3.01 -4.51 -10.59
CA TYR A 57 -1.69 -3.91 -10.49
C TYR A 57 -0.90 -4.57 -9.36
N LEU A 58 0.41 -4.65 -9.56
CA LEU A 58 1.34 -5.25 -8.62
C LEU A 58 2.45 -4.25 -8.32
N HIS A 59 2.73 -4.05 -7.05
CA HIS A 59 3.87 -3.22 -6.66
C HIS A 59 5.17 -4.01 -6.88
N VAL A 60 6.03 -3.51 -7.76
CA VAL A 60 7.29 -4.17 -8.07
C VAL A 60 8.38 -3.76 -7.08
N GLY A 61 8.50 -2.49 -6.78
CA GLY A 61 9.50 -2.04 -5.83
C GLY A 61 9.68 -0.53 -5.83
N ARG A 62 10.57 -0.10 -4.94
CA ARG A 62 10.91 1.31 -4.74
C ARG A 62 12.42 1.49 -4.88
N ILE A 63 12.82 2.58 -5.51
CA ILE A 63 14.20 3.00 -5.59
C ILE A 63 14.30 4.44 -5.08
N ASN A 64 15.17 4.67 -4.12
CA ASN A 64 15.45 6.02 -3.65
C ASN A 64 16.59 6.58 -4.51
N LEU A 65 16.29 7.64 -5.27
CA LEU A 65 17.24 8.24 -6.20
C LEU A 65 18.14 9.27 -5.50
N SER A 66 17.55 9.96 -4.53
CA SER A 66 18.26 10.98 -3.75
C SER A 66 17.50 11.15 -2.43
N PRO A 67 17.97 12.00 -1.51
CA PRO A 67 17.24 12.29 -0.28
C PRO A 67 15.83 12.85 -0.51
N THR A 68 15.57 13.45 -1.69
CA THR A 68 14.30 14.11 -1.96
C THR A 68 13.51 13.48 -3.11
N GLU A 69 14.03 12.45 -3.79
CA GLU A 69 13.34 11.83 -4.91
C GLU A 69 13.39 10.31 -4.84
N ALA A 70 12.28 9.69 -5.21
CA ALA A 70 12.16 8.25 -5.26
C ALA A 70 11.30 7.84 -6.44
N GLU A 71 11.39 6.55 -6.80
CA GLU A 71 10.55 5.94 -7.82
C GLU A 71 9.85 4.72 -7.24
N GLU A 72 8.54 4.60 -7.54
CA GLU A 72 7.79 3.38 -7.31
C GLU A 72 7.46 2.77 -8.66
N THR A 73 7.66 1.48 -8.79
CA THR A 73 7.36 0.77 -10.03
C THR A 73 6.22 -0.20 -9.81
N PHE A 74 5.29 -0.21 -10.75
CA PHE A 74 4.11 -1.09 -10.72
C PHE A 74 4.00 -1.82 -12.04
N LYS A 75 3.59 -3.09 -11.97
CA LYS A 75 3.18 -3.84 -13.15
C LYS A 75 1.66 -3.73 -13.25
N LEU A 76 1.18 -3.22 -14.37
CA LEU A 76 -0.25 -3.03 -14.61
C LEU A 76 -0.71 -4.02 -15.66
N LEU A 77 -1.79 -4.73 -15.36
CA LEU A 77 -2.40 -5.68 -16.28
C LEU A 77 -3.59 -5.02 -16.96
N LEU A 78 -3.66 -5.16 -18.27
CA LEU A 78 -4.72 -4.57 -19.09
C LEU A 78 -5.03 -5.46 -20.27
N SER A 79 -6.07 -5.10 -21.02
CA SER A 79 -6.42 -5.80 -22.25
C SER A 79 -6.19 -4.86 -23.43
N ARG A 80 -5.51 -5.35 -24.45
CA ARG A 80 -5.33 -4.62 -25.72
C ARG A 80 -5.92 -5.47 -26.83
N GLN A 81 -6.93 -4.90 -27.53
CA GLN A 81 -7.59 -5.60 -28.62
C GLN A 81 -8.05 -7.01 -28.21
N GLY A 82 -8.58 -7.13 -26.98
CA GLY A 82 -9.06 -8.38 -26.45
C GLY A 82 -7.99 -9.34 -25.98
N MET A 83 -6.72 -8.95 -26.02
CA MET A 83 -5.60 -9.80 -25.60
C MET A 83 -5.00 -9.30 -24.29
N PRO A 84 -4.58 -10.21 -23.40
CA PRO A 84 -3.88 -9.80 -22.20
C PRO A 84 -2.60 -9.05 -22.51
N ALA A 85 -2.34 -7.97 -21.79
CA ALA A 85 -1.15 -7.17 -21.95
C ALA A 85 -0.70 -6.65 -20.59
N ALA A 86 0.53 -6.20 -20.50
CA ALA A 86 1.05 -5.60 -19.28
C ALA A 86 2.01 -4.47 -19.60
N VAL A 87 2.04 -3.50 -18.71
CA VAL A 87 3.01 -2.41 -18.77
C VAL A 87 3.64 -2.21 -17.40
N LEU A 88 4.87 -1.75 -17.39
CA LEU A 88 5.52 -1.26 -16.17
C LEU A 88 5.35 0.25 -16.11
N ALA A 89 4.82 0.71 -14.99
CA ALA A 89 4.66 2.13 -14.72
C ALA A 89 5.68 2.53 -13.66
N THR A 90 6.54 3.48 -13.98
CA THR A 90 7.51 4.02 -13.04
C THR A 90 7.09 5.43 -12.66
N VAL A 91 6.72 5.60 -11.39
CA VAL A 91 6.23 6.87 -10.85
C VAL A 91 7.35 7.51 -10.06
N ARG A 92 7.82 8.65 -10.52
CA ARG A 92 8.85 9.43 -9.84
C ARG A 92 8.21 10.59 -9.10
N PHE A 93 8.60 10.78 -7.85
CA PHE A 93 7.97 11.79 -7.00
C PHE A 93 8.98 12.36 -5.99
N ASN A 94 8.62 13.51 -5.44
CA ASN A 94 9.38 14.14 -4.38
C ASN A 94 8.96 13.54 -3.04
N THR A 95 9.93 13.05 -2.27
CA THR A 95 9.65 12.35 -1.01
C THR A 95 9.26 13.30 0.12
N VAL A 96 9.59 14.58 0.01
CA VAL A 96 9.29 15.59 1.03
C VAL A 96 7.94 16.23 0.78
N THR A 97 7.70 16.70 -0.44
CA THR A 97 6.46 17.39 -0.79
C THR A 97 5.37 16.44 -1.26
N GLU A 98 5.71 15.20 -1.57
CA GLU A 98 4.82 14.20 -2.15
C GLU A 98 4.20 14.64 -3.46
N ARG A 99 4.95 15.43 -4.24
CA ARG A 99 4.50 15.85 -5.57
C ARG A 99 5.01 14.90 -6.63
N LEU A 100 4.14 14.61 -7.58
CA LEU A 100 4.49 13.81 -8.74
C LEU A 100 5.47 14.58 -9.63
N ILE A 101 6.53 13.90 -10.07
CA ILE A 101 7.51 14.47 -10.99
C ILE A 101 7.28 13.93 -12.40
N SER A 102 7.17 12.60 -12.55
CA SER A 102 6.96 12.00 -13.85
C SER A 102 6.40 10.59 -13.73
N ILE A 103 5.74 10.14 -14.78
CA ILE A 103 5.32 8.75 -14.92
C ILE A 103 5.80 8.27 -16.29
N LYS A 104 6.46 7.13 -16.31
CA LYS A 104 6.93 6.49 -17.54
C LYS A 104 6.31 5.11 -17.65
N PHE A 105 5.95 4.74 -18.86
CA PHE A 105 5.37 3.42 -19.14
C PHE A 105 6.26 2.66 -20.11
N ARG A 106 6.35 1.36 -19.87
CA ARG A 106 7.11 0.47 -20.73
C ARG A 106 6.35 -0.85 -20.87
N ASP A 107 6.27 -1.38 -22.09
CA ASP A 107 5.63 -2.67 -22.30
C ASP A 107 6.44 -3.78 -21.61
N THR A 108 5.73 -4.78 -21.12
CA THR A 108 6.34 -5.94 -20.48
C THR A 108 5.47 -7.17 -20.74
N GLN A 109 5.93 -8.32 -20.29
CA GLN A 109 5.17 -9.56 -20.42
C GLN A 109 4.02 -9.59 -19.42
N PRO A 110 2.84 -10.02 -19.85
CA PRO A 110 1.70 -10.16 -18.94
C PRO A 110 1.93 -11.14 -17.80
#